data_f633f3a1e6173cb740afcf1e0fa24fae
#
_entry.id   f633f3a1e6173cb740afcf1e0fa24fae
#
_cell.length_a   1.000
_cell.length_b   1.000
_cell.length_c   1.000
_cell.angle_alpha   90.00
_cell.angle_beta   90.00
_cell.angle_gamma   90.00
#
_symmetry.space_group_name_H-M   'P 1'
#
loop_
_entity.id
_entity.type
_entity.pdbx_description
1 polymer ?
#
loop_
_entity_poly.entity_id
_entity_poly.type
_entity_poly.pdbx_seq_one_letter_code
_entity_poly.pdbx_strand_id
1 'polypeptide(L)'
;MKRILCYGDSNTYGYNSYTQGRYPKSVRWPGVLAELLGEEYEVIEEGLNNRTTALEPEGEPWRSGMYYLEPCLRSHIPVDLFMLMLGSNDMKTVFGQTAETIGAHVRQLIQKIKRISAEKNPAGRSCEILLICPIFVSEHIIGVDYADEFGGMAAVELSRQLPPVYEQIAREEGCIYLNGADCAEPSTADGLHLDEDGHRQMAEAVAEVIRHHERKEKYQKNTKNI
;
A
#
# COMPACT_ATOMS: atom_id res chain seq x y z
N MET A 1 -17.05 -14.85 4.22
CA MET A 1 -16.04 -13.89 4.73
C MET A 1 -15.11 -13.55 3.57
N LYS A 2 -14.99 -12.28 3.21
CA LYS A 2 -14.06 -11.82 2.18
C LYS A 2 -12.67 -11.62 2.78
N ARG A 3 -11.64 -12.01 2.06
CA ARG A 3 -10.26 -11.92 2.52
C ARG A 3 -9.53 -10.77 1.84
N ILE A 4 -9.01 -9.85 2.65
CA ILE A 4 -8.26 -8.66 2.24
C ILE A 4 -6.82 -8.81 2.70
N LEU A 5 -5.85 -8.64 1.80
CA LEU A 5 -4.43 -8.66 2.13
C LEU A 5 -3.83 -7.27 1.95
N CYS A 6 -3.34 -6.67 3.04
CA CYS A 6 -2.71 -5.35 3.07
C CYS A 6 -1.19 -5.50 2.95
N TYR A 7 -0.65 -5.33 1.75
CA TYR A 7 0.78 -5.48 1.46
C TYR A 7 1.45 -4.11 1.34
N GLY A 8 2.36 -3.82 2.25
CA GLY A 8 3.01 -2.51 2.29
C GLY A 8 4.30 -2.47 3.12
N ASP A 9 4.74 -1.26 3.37
CA ASP A 9 5.95 -0.95 4.13
C ASP A 9 5.67 -0.64 5.61
N SER A 10 6.47 0.24 6.20
CA SER A 10 6.36 0.69 7.59
C SER A 10 5.02 1.36 7.90
N ASN A 11 4.42 2.07 6.96
CA ASN A 11 3.09 2.66 7.12
C ASN A 11 1.98 1.59 7.21
N THR A 12 2.15 0.45 6.55
CA THR A 12 1.24 -0.70 6.70
C THR A 12 1.57 -1.53 7.95
N TYR A 13 2.86 -1.66 8.29
CA TYR A 13 3.30 -2.28 9.53
C TYR A 13 2.77 -1.55 10.78
N GLY A 14 2.59 -0.23 10.69
CA GLY A 14 2.21 0.64 11.78
C GLY A 14 3.41 1.06 12.63
N TYR A 15 4.50 1.49 11.99
CA TYR A 15 5.65 2.04 12.68
C TYR A 15 5.28 3.32 13.41
N ASN A 16 5.67 3.41 14.66
CA ASN A 16 5.47 4.58 15.52
C ASN A 16 6.77 5.38 15.62
N SER A 17 6.82 6.53 14.94
CA SER A 17 7.99 7.40 14.89
C SER A 17 8.36 8.04 16.25
N TYR A 18 7.41 8.16 17.18
CA TYR A 18 7.65 8.71 18.51
C TYR A 18 8.35 7.72 19.43
N THR A 19 8.06 6.43 19.31
CA THR A 19 8.57 5.38 20.22
C THR A 19 9.54 4.41 19.55
N GLN A 20 9.71 4.51 18.22
CA GLN A 20 10.46 3.57 17.37
C GLN A 20 9.90 2.13 17.45
N GLY A 21 8.69 1.98 17.93
CA GLY A 21 7.99 0.72 18.08
C GLY A 21 6.95 0.46 16.99
N ARG A 22 5.96 -0.36 17.31
CA ARG A 22 4.80 -0.64 16.48
C ARG A 22 3.53 -0.20 17.18
N TYR A 23 2.64 0.51 16.50
CA TYR A 23 1.31 0.80 17.02
C TYR A 23 0.52 -0.49 17.32
N PRO A 24 -0.34 -0.49 18.35
CA PRO A 24 -1.23 -1.62 18.62
C PRO A 24 -2.21 -1.82 17.44
N LYS A 25 -2.80 -3.01 17.35
CA LYS A 25 -3.73 -3.36 16.28
C LYS A 25 -4.91 -2.39 16.16
N SER A 26 -5.39 -1.87 17.29
CA SER A 26 -6.49 -0.90 17.35
C SER A 26 -6.13 0.51 16.84
N VAL A 27 -4.86 0.78 16.53
CA VAL A 27 -4.39 2.10 16.05
C VAL A 27 -3.92 2.01 14.60
N ARG A 28 -3.13 0.99 14.23
CA ARG A 28 -2.61 0.89 12.85
C ARG A 28 -3.72 0.64 11.84
N TRP A 29 -3.63 1.31 10.70
CA TRP A 29 -4.73 1.39 9.72
C TRP A 29 -5.31 0.03 9.26
N PRO A 30 -4.54 -1.07 9.07
CA PRO A 30 -5.16 -2.34 8.69
C PRO A 30 -6.01 -2.94 9.82
N GLY A 31 -5.59 -2.73 11.07
CA GLY A 31 -6.35 -3.19 12.24
C GLY A 31 -7.64 -2.40 12.43
N VAL A 32 -7.58 -1.06 12.31
CA VAL A 32 -8.75 -0.16 12.33
C VAL A 32 -9.69 -0.50 11.16
N LEU A 33 -9.15 -0.76 9.97
CA LEU A 33 -9.93 -1.19 8.81
C LEU A 33 -10.72 -2.48 9.10
N ALA A 34 -10.09 -3.45 9.75
CA ALA A 34 -10.78 -4.69 10.14
C ALA A 34 -11.99 -4.42 11.06
N GLU A 35 -11.85 -3.51 12.02
CA GLU A 35 -12.95 -3.09 12.89
C GLU A 35 -14.07 -2.38 12.11
N LEU A 36 -13.71 -1.49 11.18
CA LEU A 36 -14.67 -0.73 10.36
C LEU A 36 -15.46 -1.60 9.38
N LEU A 37 -14.85 -2.67 8.88
CA LEU A 37 -15.48 -3.60 7.92
C LEU A 37 -16.28 -4.70 8.63
N GLY A 38 -15.94 -5.06 9.87
CA GLY A 38 -16.62 -6.07 10.67
C GLY A 38 -16.35 -7.51 10.23
N GLU A 39 -17.12 -8.45 10.80
CA GLU A 39 -16.88 -9.90 10.72
C GLU A 39 -17.05 -10.52 9.31
N GLU A 40 -17.61 -9.76 8.37
CA GLU A 40 -17.71 -10.24 6.98
C GLU A 40 -16.36 -10.24 6.25
N TYR A 41 -15.34 -9.63 6.85
CA TYR A 41 -14.00 -9.48 6.27
C TYR A 41 -12.91 -10.03 7.20
N GLU A 42 -11.94 -10.71 6.59
CA GLU A 42 -10.65 -11.05 7.19
C GLU A 42 -9.58 -10.13 6.62
N VAL A 43 -9.01 -9.25 7.44
CA VAL A 43 -7.92 -8.35 7.05
C VAL A 43 -6.59 -8.93 7.50
N ILE A 44 -5.72 -9.22 6.53
CA ILE A 44 -4.38 -9.79 6.73
C ILE A 44 -3.37 -8.67 6.59
N GLU A 45 -2.52 -8.51 7.61
CA GLU A 45 -1.53 -7.45 7.69
C GLU A 45 -0.15 -7.95 7.26
N GLU A 46 0.33 -7.52 6.11
CA GLU A 46 1.63 -7.85 5.53
C GLU A 46 2.50 -6.59 5.33
N GLY A 47 2.57 -5.76 6.37
CA GLY A 47 3.48 -4.61 6.45
C GLY A 47 4.87 -5.02 6.92
N LEU A 48 5.93 -4.49 6.29
CA LEU A 48 7.32 -4.70 6.68
C LEU A 48 8.12 -3.40 6.59
N ASN A 49 8.78 -3.01 7.67
CA ASN A 49 9.63 -1.82 7.68
C ASN A 49 10.70 -1.87 6.58
N ASN A 50 10.93 -0.73 5.94
CA ASN A 50 11.87 -0.56 4.83
C ASN A 50 11.56 -1.39 3.57
N ARG A 51 10.36 -1.94 3.41
CA ARG A 51 10.01 -2.67 2.19
C ARG A 51 10.00 -1.72 1.00
N THR A 52 10.76 -2.06 -0.03
CA THR A 52 10.77 -1.43 -1.35
C THR A 52 9.74 -2.07 -2.27
N THR A 53 9.56 -1.55 -3.47
CA THR A 53 8.76 -2.21 -4.52
C THR A 53 9.46 -3.46 -5.07
N ALA A 54 10.49 -3.29 -5.91
CA ALA A 54 11.21 -4.39 -6.54
C ALA A 54 12.73 -4.34 -6.30
N LEU A 55 13.21 -3.31 -5.60
CA LEU A 55 14.62 -3.13 -5.31
C LEU A 55 15.04 -4.07 -4.17
N GLU A 56 16.21 -4.66 -4.29
CA GLU A 56 16.77 -5.55 -3.28
C GLU A 56 17.86 -4.82 -2.49
N PRO A 57 17.59 -4.39 -1.25
CA PRO A 57 18.65 -3.81 -0.40
C PRO A 57 19.76 -4.81 -0.16
N GLU A 58 21.01 -4.34 -0.17
CA GLU A 58 22.17 -5.19 0.04
C GLU A 58 22.09 -5.93 1.38
N GLY A 59 22.26 -7.25 1.35
CA GLY A 59 22.19 -8.10 2.54
C GLY A 59 20.78 -8.39 3.06
N GLU A 60 19.74 -7.73 2.53
CA GLU A 60 18.35 -7.82 3.02
C GLU A 60 17.33 -8.01 1.88
N PRO A 61 17.48 -9.02 1.01
CA PRO A 61 16.59 -9.21 -0.14
C PRO A 61 15.13 -9.40 0.24
N TRP A 62 14.84 -9.87 1.46
CA TRP A 62 13.46 -10.02 1.97
C TRP A 62 12.71 -8.68 2.13
N ARG A 63 13.41 -7.54 2.11
CA ARG A 63 12.79 -6.21 2.08
C ARG A 63 12.30 -5.82 0.69
N SER A 64 12.69 -6.54 -0.37
CA SER A 64 12.08 -6.37 -1.68
C SER A 64 10.66 -6.90 -1.68
N GLY A 65 9.70 -6.04 -2.02
CA GLY A 65 8.31 -6.44 -2.20
C GLY A 65 8.17 -7.50 -3.29
N MET A 66 8.94 -7.39 -4.36
CA MET A 66 8.94 -8.36 -5.46
C MET A 66 9.46 -9.73 -5.04
N TYR A 67 10.49 -9.77 -4.19
CA TYR A 67 11.07 -11.02 -3.68
C TYR A 67 10.08 -11.77 -2.78
N TYR A 68 9.47 -11.09 -1.83
CA TYR A 68 8.59 -11.71 -0.84
C TYR A 68 7.15 -11.93 -1.32
N LEU A 69 6.72 -11.23 -2.38
CA LEU A 69 5.32 -11.26 -2.85
C LEU A 69 4.78 -12.68 -3.08
N GLU A 70 5.54 -13.54 -3.76
CA GLU A 70 5.04 -14.86 -4.15
C GLU A 70 4.85 -15.80 -2.95
N PRO A 71 5.83 -15.97 -2.03
CA PRO A 71 5.60 -16.72 -0.79
C PRO A 71 4.42 -16.18 0.03
N CYS A 72 4.34 -14.86 0.19
CA CYS A 72 3.27 -14.19 0.91
C CYS A 72 1.91 -14.50 0.29
N LEU A 73 1.72 -14.20 -0.99
CA LEU A 73 0.42 -14.38 -1.63
C LEU A 73 0.00 -15.86 -1.67
N ARG A 74 0.93 -16.78 -1.96
CA ARG A 74 0.65 -18.22 -1.98
C ARG A 74 0.24 -18.79 -0.61
N SER A 75 0.70 -18.17 0.48
CA SER A 75 0.33 -18.58 1.86
C SER A 75 -1.09 -18.12 2.23
N HIS A 76 -1.59 -17.06 1.58
CA HIS A 76 -2.86 -16.43 1.93
C HIS A 76 -4.01 -16.66 0.93
N ILE A 77 -3.74 -17.24 -0.24
CA ILE A 77 -4.78 -17.55 -1.23
C ILE A 77 -5.84 -18.52 -0.63
N PRO A 78 -7.15 -18.31 -0.90
CA PRO A 78 -7.72 -17.28 -1.77
C PRO A 78 -7.76 -15.89 -1.12
N VAL A 79 -7.47 -14.86 -1.92
CA VAL A 79 -7.58 -13.44 -1.54
C VAL A 79 -8.61 -12.79 -2.47
N ASP A 80 -9.57 -12.06 -1.92
CA ASP A 80 -10.59 -11.36 -2.71
C ASP A 80 -10.09 -9.98 -3.16
N LEU A 81 -9.43 -9.25 -2.25
CA LEU A 81 -8.85 -7.93 -2.51
C LEU A 81 -7.40 -7.86 -2.01
N PHE A 82 -6.49 -7.52 -2.90
CA PHE A 82 -5.09 -7.25 -2.58
C PHE A 82 -4.87 -5.74 -2.55
N MET A 83 -4.46 -5.20 -1.41
CA MET A 83 -4.09 -3.79 -1.26
C MET A 83 -2.58 -3.65 -1.35
N LEU A 84 -2.12 -2.85 -2.30
CA LEU A 84 -0.71 -2.58 -2.52
C LEU A 84 -0.40 -1.12 -2.19
N MET A 85 0.40 -0.88 -1.13
CA MET A 85 0.89 0.43 -0.74
C MET A 85 2.41 0.36 -0.51
N LEU A 86 3.18 0.63 -1.55
CA LEU A 86 4.65 0.63 -1.57
C LEU A 86 5.16 1.78 -2.43
N GLY A 87 6.41 2.15 -2.26
CA GLY A 87 7.13 3.17 -3.05
C GLY A 87 7.87 4.20 -2.21
N SER A 88 7.51 4.35 -0.91
CA SER A 88 8.17 5.32 -0.03
C SER A 88 9.66 5.00 0.13
N ASN A 89 10.02 3.74 0.34
CA ASN A 89 11.42 3.35 0.53
C ASN A 89 12.25 3.33 -0.75
N ASP A 90 11.60 3.31 -1.89
CA ASP A 90 12.26 3.41 -3.19
C ASP A 90 12.84 4.82 -3.43
N MET A 91 12.32 5.83 -2.71
CA MET A 91 12.83 7.22 -2.77
C MET A 91 14.17 7.41 -2.08
N LYS A 92 14.71 6.40 -1.39
CA LYS A 92 16.05 6.50 -0.79
C LYS A 92 17.09 6.75 -1.86
N THR A 93 18.01 7.68 -1.57
CA THR A 93 19.03 8.16 -2.51
C THR A 93 19.92 7.05 -3.09
N VAL A 94 20.18 6.02 -2.31
CA VAL A 94 20.97 4.85 -2.72
C VAL A 94 20.38 4.13 -3.94
N PHE A 95 19.08 4.24 -4.17
CA PHE A 95 18.41 3.59 -5.30
C PHE A 95 18.31 4.45 -6.55
N GLY A 96 18.48 5.78 -6.45
CA GLY A 96 18.48 6.68 -7.59
C GLY A 96 17.23 6.64 -8.47
N GLN A 97 16.04 6.44 -7.84
CA GLN A 97 14.80 6.24 -8.56
C GLN A 97 14.11 7.56 -8.94
N THR A 98 13.30 7.50 -9.97
CA THR A 98 12.31 8.52 -10.35
C THR A 98 10.90 7.99 -10.11
N ALA A 99 9.89 8.86 -10.18
CA ALA A 99 8.49 8.44 -10.05
C ALA A 99 8.10 7.39 -11.10
N GLU A 100 8.61 7.53 -12.34
CA GLU A 100 8.34 6.60 -13.43
C GLU A 100 8.97 5.22 -13.19
N THR A 101 10.21 5.17 -12.67
CA THR A 101 10.86 3.87 -12.38
C THR A 101 10.22 3.18 -11.20
N ILE A 102 9.83 3.91 -10.15
CA ILE A 102 9.03 3.38 -9.03
C ILE A 102 7.70 2.84 -9.56
N GLY A 103 7.02 3.62 -10.41
CA GLY A 103 5.78 3.19 -11.06
C GLY A 103 5.94 1.92 -11.90
N ALA A 104 7.03 1.79 -12.65
CA ALA A 104 7.32 0.58 -13.42
C ALA A 104 7.44 -0.66 -12.51
N HIS A 105 8.08 -0.53 -11.36
CA HIS A 105 8.17 -1.60 -10.37
C HIS A 105 6.80 -1.96 -9.77
N VAL A 106 5.97 -0.95 -9.45
CA VAL A 106 4.59 -1.15 -8.98
C VAL A 106 3.77 -1.91 -10.03
N ARG A 107 3.88 -1.55 -11.31
CA ARG A 107 3.23 -2.27 -12.41
C ARG A 107 3.63 -3.75 -12.45
N GLN A 108 4.93 -4.04 -12.30
CA GLN A 108 5.42 -5.42 -12.26
C GLN A 108 4.82 -6.21 -11.08
N LEU A 109 4.72 -5.57 -9.90
CA LEU A 109 4.06 -6.17 -8.74
C LEU A 109 2.59 -6.50 -9.04
N ILE A 110 1.83 -5.56 -9.60
CA ILE A 110 0.42 -5.74 -9.98
C ILE A 110 0.27 -6.92 -10.93
N GLN A 111 1.09 -7.00 -11.98
CA GLN A 111 1.05 -8.08 -12.96
C GLN A 111 1.38 -9.43 -12.33
N LYS A 112 2.35 -9.47 -11.40
CA LYS A 112 2.70 -10.70 -10.66
C LYS A 112 1.57 -11.11 -9.71
N ILE A 113 0.91 -10.17 -9.00
CA ILE A 113 -0.25 -10.44 -8.15
C ILE A 113 -1.38 -11.06 -8.98
N LYS A 114 -1.74 -10.46 -10.11
CA LYS A 114 -2.79 -10.94 -11.01
C LYS A 114 -2.50 -12.37 -11.48
N ARG A 115 -1.28 -12.63 -11.93
CA ARG A 115 -0.88 -13.96 -12.40
C ARG A 115 -1.01 -15.02 -11.31
N ILE A 116 -0.43 -14.77 -10.12
CA ILE A 116 -0.40 -15.75 -9.02
C ILE A 116 -1.82 -16.00 -8.49
N SER A 117 -2.62 -14.95 -8.31
CA SER A 117 -3.98 -15.09 -7.78
C SER A 117 -4.91 -15.82 -8.75
N ALA A 118 -4.75 -15.61 -10.07
CA ALA A 118 -5.52 -16.31 -11.10
C ALA A 118 -5.21 -17.82 -11.16
N GLU A 119 -3.96 -18.24 -10.95
CA GLU A 119 -3.55 -19.64 -10.97
C GLU A 119 -4.33 -20.51 -9.98
N LYS A 120 -4.77 -19.95 -8.87
CA LYS A 120 -5.46 -20.65 -7.77
C LYS A 120 -6.95 -20.39 -7.72
N ASN A 121 -7.48 -19.54 -8.58
CA ASN A 121 -8.90 -19.25 -8.68
C ASN A 121 -9.56 -20.26 -9.65
N PRO A 122 -10.56 -21.05 -9.21
CA PRO A 122 -11.26 -22.01 -10.08
C PRO A 122 -11.87 -21.38 -11.36
N ALA A 123 -12.21 -20.09 -11.30
CA ALA A 123 -12.71 -19.34 -12.46
C ALA A 123 -11.60 -18.70 -13.31
N GLY A 124 -10.32 -18.91 -12.97
CA GLY A 124 -9.17 -18.33 -13.68
C GLY A 124 -9.09 -16.79 -13.60
N ARG A 125 -9.78 -16.17 -12.64
CA ARG A 125 -9.77 -14.73 -12.45
C ARG A 125 -8.81 -14.34 -11.35
N SER A 126 -8.08 -13.23 -11.55
CA SER A 126 -7.26 -12.63 -10.50
C SER A 126 -8.13 -12.05 -9.38
N CYS A 127 -7.55 -11.88 -8.19
CA CYS A 127 -8.13 -11.04 -7.15
C CYS A 127 -8.27 -9.60 -7.64
N GLU A 128 -9.14 -8.82 -7.01
CA GLU A 128 -9.17 -7.38 -7.20
C GLU A 128 -7.93 -6.74 -6.54
N ILE A 129 -7.50 -5.60 -7.08
CA ILE A 129 -6.35 -4.87 -6.54
C ILE A 129 -6.77 -3.44 -6.25
N LEU A 130 -6.53 -2.99 -5.01
CA LEU A 130 -6.54 -1.59 -4.63
C LEU A 130 -5.09 -1.10 -4.57
N LEU A 131 -4.72 -0.28 -5.54
CA LEU A 131 -3.44 0.42 -5.55
C LEU A 131 -3.57 1.70 -4.74
N ILE A 132 -2.81 1.78 -3.64
CA ILE A 132 -2.74 2.97 -2.80
C ILE A 132 -1.40 3.65 -3.07
N CYS A 133 -1.44 4.87 -3.62
CA CYS A 133 -0.25 5.71 -3.68
C CYS A 133 0.14 6.09 -2.24
N PRO A 134 1.42 5.99 -1.83
CA PRO A 134 1.85 6.39 -0.51
C PRO A 134 1.48 7.84 -0.17
N ILE A 135 1.42 8.15 1.12
CA ILE A 135 1.32 9.54 1.59
C ILE A 135 2.52 10.35 1.16
N PHE A 136 2.41 11.68 1.12
CA PHE A 136 3.55 12.54 0.84
C PHE A 136 4.58 12.45 1.95
N VAL A 137 5.85 12.66 1.58
CA VAL A 137 6.89 13.02 2.53
C VAL A 137 6.78 14.50 2.81
N SER A 138 6.84 14.92 4.07
CA SER A 138 6.81 16.33 4.46
C SER A 138 8.19 16.88 4.83
N GLU A 139 8.28 18.19 4.98
CA GLU A 139 9.52 18.89 5.37
C GLU A 139 10.03 18.48 6.76
N HIS A 140 9.19 17.86 7.58
CA HIS A 140 9.60 17.31 8.89
C HIS A 140 10.61 16.17 8.78
N ILE A 141 10.83 15.61 7.59
CA ILE A 141 11.92 14.65 7.34
C ILE A 141 13.31 15.29 7.55
N ILE A 142 13.41 16.64 7.42
CA ILE A 142 14.65 17.36 7.63
C ILE A 142 14.96 17.36 9.13
N GLY A 143 16.11 16.82 9.50
CA GLY A 143 16.58 16.78 10.89
C GLY A 143 16.29 15.48 11.64
N VAL A 144 15.69 14.47 10.99
CA VAL A 144 15.65 13.11 11.54
C VAL A 144 16.92 12.33 11.12
N ASP A 145 17.30 11.31 11.91
CA ASP A 145 18.57 10.58 11.75
C ASP A 145 18.74 9.95 10.34
N TYR A 146 17.66 9.59 9.70
CA TYR A 146 17.64 8.98 8.35
C TYR A 146 17.30 9.96 7.21
N ALA A 147 17.27 11.27 7.49
CA ALA A 147 16.99 12.29 6.47
C ALA A 147 17.92 12.17 5.24
N ASP A 148 19.20 11.91 5.50
CA ASP A 148 20.21 11.77 4.44
C ASP A 148 19.96 10.55 3.54
N GLU A 149 19.40 9.47 4.08
CA GLU A 149 19.02 8.29 3.28
C GLU A 149 17.98 8.65 2.21
N PHE A 150 17.08 9.57 2.51
CA PHE A 150 16.02 10.03 1.60
C PHE A 150 16.40 11.27 0.80
N GLY A 151 17.51 11.93 1.14
CA GLY A 151 17.94 13.19 0.49
C GLY A 151 17.09 14.40 0.86
N GLY A 152 16.44 14.38 2.03
CA GLY A 152 15.67 15.50 2.58
C GLY A 152 14.59 16.00 1.62
N MET A 153 14.71 17.25 1.15
CA MET A 153 13.74 17.87 0.24
C MET A 153 13.53 17.13 -1.08
N ALA A 154 14.53 16.38 -1.55
CA ALA A 154 14.39 15.60 -2.79
C ALA A 154 13.29 14.51 -2.64
N ALA A 155 13.18 13.86 -1.48
CA ALA A 155 12.10 12.92 -1.21
C ALA A 155 10.73 13.61 -1.13
N VAL A 156 10.67 14.82 -0.55
CA VAL A 156 9.43 15.63 -0.52
C VAL A 156 8.93 15.90 -1.93
N GLU A 157 9.84 16.34 -2.82
CA GLU A 157 9.52 16.63 -4.22
C GLU A 157 9.16 15.36 -5.01
N LEU A 158 9.91 14.27 -4.81
CA LEU A 158 9.67 13.00 -5.49
C LEU A 158 8.34 12.37 -5.06
N SER A 159 7.98 12.43 -3.77
CA SER A 159 6.72 11.89 -3.28
C SER A 159 5.50 12.53 -3.95
N ARG A 160 5.58 13.84 -4.27
CA ARG A 160 4.53 14.59 -4.96
C ARG A 160 4.39 14.24 -6.44
N GLN A 161 5.39 13.59 -7.02
CA GLN A 161 5.36 13.13 -8.42
C GLN A 161 4.73 11.73 -8.57
N LEU A 162 4.59 10.97 -7.48
CA LEU A 162 4.03 9.62 -7.53
C LEU A 162 2.55 9.55 -7.93
N PRO A 163 1.63 10.42 -7.41
CA PRO A 163 0.20 10.24 -7.63
C PRO A 163 -0.23 10.14 -9.09
N PRO A 164 0.18 11.03 -10.02
CA PRO A 164 -0.23 10.92 -11.42
C PRO A 164 0.30 9.64 -12.10
N VAL A 165 1.49 9.15 -11.69
CA VAL A 165 2.06 7.90 -12.21
C VAL A 165 1.25 6.69 -11.72
N TYR A 166 0.91 6.65 -10.43
CA TYR A 166 0.12 5.56 -9.84
C TYR A 166 -1.30 5.52 -10.37
N GLU A 167 -1.94 6.69 -10.53
CA GLU A 167 -3.28 6.79 -11.11
C GLU A 167 -3.31 6.26 -12.55
N GLN A 168 -2.33 6.64 -13.35
CA GLN A 168 -2.21 6.12 -14.72
C GLN A 168 -2.05 4.60 -14.73
N ILE A 169 -1.17 4.05 -13.88
CA ILE A 169 -0.96 2.60 -13.75
C ILE A 169 -2.25 1.91 -13.30
N ALA A 170 -2.93 2.43 -12.31
CA ALA A 170 -4.19 1.86 -11.83
C ALA A 170 -5.24 1.78 -12.94
N ARG A 171 -5.38 2.83 -13.73
CA ARG A 171 -6.29 2.87 -14.87
C ARG A 171 -5.90 1.85 -15.95
N GLU A 172 -4.63 1.78 -16.33
CA GLU A 172 -4.13 0.88 -17.37
C GLU A 172 -4.20 -0.59 -16.94
N GLU A 173 -3.93 -0.86 -15.69
CA GLU A 173 -3.99 -2.21 -15.11
C GLU A 173 -5.38 -2.59 -14.58
N GLY A 174 -6.38 -1.70 -14.65
CA GLY A 174 -7.73 -1.96 -14.17
C GLY A 174 -7.80 -2.19 -12.65
N CYS A 175 -7.01 -1.45 -11.88
CA CYS A 175 -7.03 -1.47 -10.43
C CYS A 175 -7.95 -0.39 -9.87
N ILE A 176 -8.47 -0.61 -8.66
CA ILE A 176 -9.05 0.45 -7.85
C ILE A 176 -7.90 1.35 -7.41
N TYR A 177 -8.11 2.67 -7.36
CA TYR A 177 -7.07 3.63 -6.99
C TYR A 177 -7.46 4.44 -5.77
N LEU A 178 -6.49 4.71 -4.90
CA LEU A 178 -6.57 5.66 -3.81
C LEU A 178 -5.25 6.43 -3.72
N ASN A 179 -5.31 7.77 -3.73
CA ASN A 179 -4.16 8.57 -3.36
C ASN A 179 -4.12 8.72 -1.83
N GLY A 180 -3.15 8.11 -1.18
CA GLY A 180 -3.00 8.16 0.28
C GLY A 180 -2.80 9.59 0.81
N ALA A 181 -2.15 10.44 0.02
CA ALA A 181 -1.91 11.83 0.39
C ALA A 181 -3.19 12.71 0.41
N ASP A 182 -4.27 12.27 -0.24
CA ASP A 182 -5.57 12.96 -0.16
C ASP A 182 -6.34 12.60 1.13
N CYS A 183 -5.87 11.59 1.86
CA CYS A 183 -6.56 11.01 3.00
C CYS A 183 -5.87 11.26 4.33
N ALA A 184 -4.53 11.25 4.34
CA ALA A 184 -3.73 11.36 5.55
C ALA A 184 -2.41 12.08 5.28
N GLU A 185 -1.93 12.77 6.31
CA GLU A 185 -0.64 13.44 6.31
C GLU A 185 0.37 12.65 7.15
N PRO A 186 1.67 12.77 6.86
CA PRO A 186 2.70 12.18 7.71
C PRO A 186 2.79 12.88 9.05
N SER A 187 3.23 12.15 10.06
CA SER A 187 3.54 12.67 11.40
C SER A 187 4.56 13.81 11.33
N THR A 188 4.38 14.80 12.19
CA THR A 188 5.36 15.87 12.40
C THR A 188 6.63 15.37 13.09
N ALA A 189 6.64 14.16 13.64
CA ALA A 189 7.81 13.58 14.29
C ALA A 189 8.93 13.25 13.29
N ASP A 190 8.55 12.85 12.05
CA ASP A 190 9.54 12.42 11.05
C ASP A 190 9.19 12.76 9.60
N GLY A 191 7.99 13.24 9.34
CA GLY A 191 7.58 13.62 8.00
C GLY A 191 7.41 12.48 7.00
N LEU A 192 7.42 11.22 7.45
CA LEU A 192 7.38 10.02 6.62
C LEU A 192 6.31 9.02 7.03
N HIS A 193 6.12 8.82 8.33
CA HIS A 193 5.20 7.81 8.86
C HIS A 193 3.89 8.42 9.33
N LEU A 194 2.83 7.64 9.27
CA LEU A 194 1.52 7.99 9.83
C LEU A 194 1.60 8.01 11.36
N ASP A 195 0.98 9.01 11.99
CA ASP A 195 0.64 9.00 13.40
C ASP A 195 -0.74 8.33 13.64
N GLU A 196 -1.24 8.38 14.88
CA GLU A 196 -2.50 7.74 15.25
C GLU A 196 -3.69 8.28 14.42
N ASP A 197 -3.74 9.60 14.21
CA ASP A 197 -4.78 10.24 13.41
C ASP A 197 -4.65 9.89 11.93
N GLY A 198 -3.44 9.89 11.38
CA GLY A 198 -3.16 9.48 10.01
C GLY A 198 -3.54 8.02 9.76
N HIS A 199 -3.24 7.13 10.69
CA HIS A 199 -3.68 5.73 10.60
C HIS A 199 -5.20 5.59 10.57
N ARG A 200 -5.92 6.32 11.42
CA ARG A 200 -7.39 6.33 11.44
C ARG A 200 -7.96 6.86 10.13
N GLN A 201 -7.48 8.00 9.65
CA GLN A 201 -7.93 8.62 8.40
C GLN A 201 -7.69 7.70 7.19
N MET A 202 -6.53 7.05 7.11
CA MET A 202 -6.23 6.07 6.07
C MET A 202 -7.22 4.90 6.10
N ALA A 203 -7.52 4.35 7.27
CA ALA A 203 -8.46 3.25 7.42
C ALA A 203 -9.89 3.64 6.99
N GLU A 204 -10.35 4.83 7.38
CA GLU A 204 -11.67 5.36 7.01
C GLU A 204 -11.78 5.54 5.49
N ALA A 205 -10.77 6.13 4.86
CA ALA A 205 -10.74 6.32 3.40
C ALA A 205 -10.74 4.99 2.65
N VAL A 206 -9.92 4.03 3.07
CA VAL A 206 -9.89 2.68 2.47
C VAL A 206 -11.24 1.98 2.64
N ALA A 207 -11.86 2.06 3.81
CA ALA A 207 -13.18 1.47 4.05
C ALA A 207 -14.26 2.07 3.15
N GLU A 208 -14.21 3.39 2.90
CA GLU A 208 -15.13 4.06 1.99
C GLU A 208 -14.95 3.60 0.55
N VAL A 209 -13.71 3.51 0.08
CA VAL A 209 -13.39 3.00 -1.27
C VAL A 209 -13.94 1.59 -1.47
N ILE A 210 -13.75 0.68 -0.51
CA ILE A 210 -14.27 -0.69 -0.58
C ILE A 210 -15.78 -0.69 -0.67
N ARG A 211 -16.47 0.02 0.23
CA ARG A 211 -17.94 0.10 0.25
C ARG A 211 -18.51 0.71 -1.04
N HIS A 212 -17.83 1.71 -1.60
CA HIS A 212 -18.24 2.32 -2.86
C HIS A 212 -18.09 1.35 -4.03
N HIS A 213 -16.96 0.65 -4.11
CA HIS A 213 -16.69 -0.33 -5.15
C HIS A 213 -17.73 -1.47 -5.11
N GLU A 214 -18.02 -2.02 -3.96
CA GLU A 214 -19.03 -3.08 -3.81
C GLU A 214 -20.45 -2.65 -4.18
N ARG A 215 -20.82 -1.40 -3.87
CA ARG A 215 -22.12 -0.86 -4.31
C ARG A 215 -22.21 -0.79 -5.84
N LYS A 216 -21.13 -0.37 -6.52
CA LYS A 216 -21.08 -0.35 -8.00
C LYS A 216 -21.20 -1.74 -8.59
N GLU A 217 -20.48 -2.72 -8.04
CA GLU A 217 -20.57 -4.10 -8.51
C GLU A 217 -21.98 -4.69 -8.36
N LYS A 218 -22.63 -4.48 -7.21
CA LYS A 218 -24.00 -4.94 -6.96
C LYS A 218 -24.99 -4.32 -7.95
N TYR A 219 -24.85 -3.03 -8.24
CA TYR A 219 -25.67 -2.34 -9.23
C TYR A 219 -25.50 -2.91 -10.63
N GLN A 220 -24.25 -3.13 -11.07
CA GLN A 220 -23.96 -3.69 -12.40
C GLN A 220 -24.46 -5.13 -12.56
N LYS A 221 -24.39 -5.95 -11.52
CA LYS A 221 -24.93 -7.32 -11.55
C LYS A 221 -26.47 -7.32 -11.66
N ASN A 222 -27.15 -6.43 -10.98
CA ASN A 222 -28.61 -6.31 -11.04
C ASN A 222 -29.10 -5.82 -12.41
N THR A 223 -28.38 -4.92 -13.08
CA THR A 223 -28.74 -4.40 -14.40
C THR A 223 -28.46 -5.37 -15.56
N LYS A 224 -27.59 -6.36 -15.39
CA LYS A 224 -27.32 -7.41 -16.38
C LYS A 224 -28.31 -8.58 -16.33
N ASN A 225 -29.12 -8.66 -15.28
CA ASN A 225 -30.12 -9.72 -15.09
C ASN A 225 -31.55 -9.27 -15.45
N ILE A 226 -31.69 -8.07 -16.04
CA ILE A 226 -32.91 -7.52 -16.64
C ILE A 226 -32.76 -7.51 -18.16
#